data_31e0fc35eed007f807372796917b0d41
#
_entry.id   31e0fc35eed007f807372796917b0d41
#
_cell.length_a   1.000
_cell.length_b   1.000
_cell.length_c   1.000
_cell.angle_alpha   90.00
_cell.angle_beta   90.00
_cell.angle_gamma   90.00
#
_symmetry.space_group_name_H-M   'P 1'
#
loop_
_entity.id
_entity.type
_entity.pdbx_description
1 polymer ?
#
loop_
_entity_poly.entity_id
_entity_poly.type
_entity_poly.pdbx_seq_one_letter_code
_entity_poly.pdbx_strand_id
1 'polypeptide(L)'
;MAANGQLLGDGTRRSKGDQARRYNLLAARLIAELIKSSLGPRGLEKMFIDIMGEVTVTKDGATLLRKIDVEHPAAKVIIEASNAVDNEVGDGTTSVVVLAGALVQKAEELLDMGIAPSTIVDGYLTGLDIALASLRDISKEHDNTDRHAMQKLAHTCLQSKALSYDEKFAGLAVDAICSVANFGARSVDIDDIKIEEKEGSISDAQLVRGIVIDKTIDSSSMPRSVENARIMLVNDELEGKRTKTDAEIRITSPNQIKSYSDAQTFMIKSKVQHIIDSGANAIFSRKGINTLAQHMLTRAGIISVRRVKENDLVWLAKATGATISEKLDHDHGDHGHSHHHEHDHDHHHDHDHDHYHHADINIKLGYAERVVEKQVGDDKMVFVEGCRDPKAVTLLLRANSKRTLDECHRSALDAISVLRDFIVKPSVVAGGGAVEAAIARAVREKASLISGREQIVVQKFAEALEEIPLTIARNAGMDTIDTLVQLRSRHSNGKASSYGVDAIERKVQEMLPSVIEPAVVKEQVYKTAVEVTNLLVRVDDVLMAKPTMYTHTHANGKKHSHAGGDKEHQHEHFDRLGRQQRPSHHYY
;
A
#
# COMPACT_ATOMS: atom_id res chain seq x y z
N MET A 1 8.03 -39.52 -39.05
CA MET A 1 6.78 -39.18 -38.34
C MET A 1 6.73 -39.99 -37.08
N ALA A 2 7.08 -39.45 -35.96
CA ALA A 2 6.76 -39.87 -34.59
C ALA A 2 7.84 -39.32 -33.67
N ALA A 3 7.50 -38.78 -32.59
CA ALA A 3 8.28 -38.40 -31.42
C ALA A 3 8.21 -36.94 -30.93
N ASN A 4 7.13 -36.20 -31.27
CA ASN A 4 6.91 -34.88 -30.67
C ASN A 4 5.81 -34.85 -29.58
N GLY A 5 5.29 -36.01 -29.15
CA GLY A 5 4.13 -36.09 -28.25
C GLY A 5 4.43 -36.37 -26.77
N GLN A 6 5.68 -36.62 -26.37
CA GLN A 6 5.97 -37.09 -25.00
C GLN A 6 6.73 -36.12 -24.08
N LEU A 7 7.05 -34.91 -24.54
CA LEU A 7 7.77 -33.91 -23.73
C LEU A 7 6.86 -32.98 -22.91
N LEU A 8 5.59 -32.91 -23.27
CA LEU A 8 4.61 -32.05 -22.56
C LEU A 8 3.58 -32.95 -21.89
N GLY A 9 3.23 -32.63 -20.64
CA GLY A 9 2.21 -33.36 -19.88
C GLY A 9 0.85 -33.34 -20.58
N ASP A 10 0.04 -34.41 -20.39
CA ASP A 10 -1.28 -34.56 -20.97
C ASP A 10 -2.17 -33.36 -20.61
N GLY A 11 -2.62 -32.62 -21.65
CA GLY A 11 -3.52 -31.49 -21.52
C GLY A 11 -2.86 -30.13 -21.50
N THR A 12 -1.54 -30.03 -21.69
CA THR A 12 -0.87 -28.75 -21.96
C THR A 12 -1.34 -28.21 -23.32
N ARG A 13 -1.90 -27.00 -23.33
CA ARG A 13 -2.22 -26.28 -24.58
C ARG A 13 -0.98 -25.51 -25.03
N ARG A 14 -0.61 -25.64 -26.28
CA ARG A 14 0.49 -24.89 -26.89
C ARG A 14 -0.02 -24.08 -28.06
N SER A 15 0.30 -22.79 -28.07
CA SER A 15 0.13 -21.90 -29.22
C SER A 15 1.51 -21.43 -29.67
N LYS A 16 1.81 -21.45 -30.97
CA LYS A 16 3.16 -21.21 -31.51
C LYS A 16 3.16 -20.23 -32.69
N GLY A 17 4.26 -19.46 -32.80
CA GLY A 17 4.54 -18.56 -33.92
C GLY A 17 3.60 -17.35 -33.95
N ASP A 18 3.32 -16.88 -35.16
CA ASP A 18 2.52 -15.66 -35.35
C ASP A 18 1.13 -15.74 -34.74
N GLN A 19 0.53 -16.93 -34.67
CA GLN A 19 -0.76 -17.11 -34.05
C GLN A 19 -0.71 -16.85 -32.54
N ALA A 20 0.31 -17.38 -31.84
CA ALA A 20 0.50 -17.12 -30.42
C ALA A 20 0.70 -15.63 -30.14
N ARG A 21 1.54 -14.98 -30.94
CA ARG A 21 1.83 -13.55 -30.83
C ARG A 21 0.58 -12.71 -31.02
N ARG A 22 -0.20 -12.96 -32.09
CA ARG A 22 -1.47 -12.25 -32.37
C ARG A 22 -2.48 -12.40 -31.20
N TYR A 23 -2.60 -13.59 -30.62
CA TYR A 23 -3.49 -13.80 -29.46
C TYR A 23 -3.00 -13.05 -28.23
N ASN A 24 -1.68 -13.01 -27.97
CA ASN A 24 -1.12 -12.25 -26.87
C ASN A 24 -1.36 -10.74 -27.02
N LEU A 25 -1.10 -10.19 -28.21
CA LEU A 25 -1.32 -8.77 -28.50
C LEU A 25 -2.79 -8.41 -28.41
N LEU A 26 -3.69 -9.26 -28.93
CA LEU A 26 -5.13 -9.07 -28.83
C LEU A 26 -5.61 -9.06 -27.37
N ALA A 27 -5.14 -10.01 -26.54
CA ALA A 27 -5.51 -10.07 -25.13
C ALA A 27 -5.05 -8.82 -24.36
N ALA A 28 -3.82 -8.36 -24.61
CA ALA A 28 -3.29 -7.13 -24.01
C ALA A 28 -4.11 -5.89 -24.42
N ARG A 29 -4.47 -5.79 -25.70
CA ARG A 29 -5.29 -4.69 -26.23
C ARG A 29 -6.70 -4.69 -25.62
N LEU A 30 -7.33 -5.85 -25.45
CA LEU A 30 -8.66 -5.95 -24.84
C LEU A 30 -8.67 -5.45 -23.40
N ILE A 31 -7.64 -5.75 -22.61
CA ILE A 31 -7.50 -5.20 -21.25
C ILE A 31 -7.35 -3.68 -21.29
N ALA A 32 -6.55 -3.15 -22.21
CA ALA A 32 -6.39 -1.70 -22.37
C ALA A 32 -7.70 -1.01 -22.75
N GLU A 33 -8.44 -1.56 -23.70
CA GLU A 33 -9.76 -1.02 -24.11
C GLU A 33 -10.78 -1.06 -22.96
N LEU A 34 -10.73 -2.07 -22.09
CA LEU A 34 -11.63 -2.18 -20.95
C LEU A 34 -11.51 -0.98 -20.01
N ILE A 35 -10.29 -0.52 -19.71
CA ILE A 35 -10.06 0.55 -18.72
C ILE A 35 -9.87 1.94 -19.37
N LYS A 36 -9.69 2.02 -20.67
CA LYS A 36 -9.45 3.26 -21.41
C LYS A 36 -10.49 4.35 -21.13
N SER A 37 -11.76 3.95 -20.99
CA SER A 37 -12.86 4.88 -20.69
C SER A 37 -12.84 5.43 -19.25
N SER A 38 -11.98 4.95 -18.35
CA SER A 38 -11.83 5.52 -17.00
C SER A 38 -10.74 6.60 -16.90
N LEU A 39 -9.92 6.80 -17.96
CA LEU A 39 -8.82 7.76 -17.96
C LEU A 39 -9.32 9.21 -17.91
N GLY A 40 -8.73 10.00 -17.01
CA GLY A 40 -8.92 11.44 -16.89
C GLY A 40 -10.16 11.86 -16.07
N PRO A 41 -10.35 13.18 -15.85
CA PRO A 41 -11.37 13.69 -14.92
C PRO A 41 -12.81 13.41 -15.39
N ARG A 42 -13.05 13.26 -16.70
CA ARG A 42 -14.35 12.86 -17.29
C ARG A 42 -14.45 11.37 -17.58
N GLY A 43 -13.47 10.58 -17.10
CA GLY A 43 -13.53 9.13 -17.19
C GLY A 43 -14.72 8.54 -16.43
N LEU A 44 -15.21 7.39 -16.90
CA LEU A 44 -16.36 6.69 -16.32
C LEU A 44 -15.89 5.68 -15.28
N GLU A 45 -16.67 5.53 -14.23
CA GLU A 45 -16.48 4.49 -13.23
C GLU A 45 -16.81 3.11 -13.80
N LYS A 46 -16.14 2.10 -13.28
CA LYS A 46 -16.41 0.70 -13.61
C LYS A 46 -17.01 0.00 -12.40
N MET A 47 -18.04 -0.79 -12.66
CA MET A 47 -18.65 -1.63 -11.63
C MET A 47 -18.20 -3.07 -11.86
N PHE A 48 -17.67 -3.68 -10.81
CA PHE A 48 -17.30 -5.09 -10.75
C PHE A 48 -18.13 -5.79 -9.69
N ILE A 49 -18.64 -6.97 -10.00
CA ILE A 49 -19.38 -7.84 -9.07
C ILE A 49 -18.61 -9.14 -8.98
N ASP A 50 -18.14 -9.48 -7.80
CA ASP A 50 -17.39 -10.71 -7.56
C ASP A 50 -18.31 -11.93 -7.42
N ILE A 51 -17.71 -13.12 -7.28
CA ILE A 51 -18.46 -14.39 -7.12
C ILE A 51 -19.25 -14.47 -5.82
N MET A 52 -18.94 -13.64 -4.82
CA MET A 52 -19.66 -13.52 -3.56
C MET A 52 -20.81 -12.51 -3.62
N GLY A 53 -20.96 -11.81 -4.77
CA GLY A 53 -21.96 -10.76 -4.96
C GLY A 53 -21.52 -9.39 -4.39
N GLU A 54 -20.25 -9.24 -3.97
CA GLU A 54 -19.72 -7.96 -3.53
C GLU A 54 -19.56 -7.03 -4.73
N VAL A 55 -20.10 -5.82 -4.62
CA VAL A 55 -20.05 -4.81 -5.67
C VAL A 55 -18.95 -3.81 -5.38
N THR A 56 -17.99 -3.67 -6.28
CA THR A 56 -16.95 -2.63 -6.25
C THR A 56 -17.21 -1.65 -7.40
N VAL A 57 -17.20 -0.35 -7.11
CA VAL A 57 -17.27 0.72 -8.11
C VAL A 57 -16.03 1.57 -7.97
N THR A 58 -15.27 1.73 -9.05
CA THR A 58 -14.02 2.48 -9.03
C THR A 58 -13.65 3.03 -10.41
N LYS A 59 -12.87 4.11 -10.42
CA LYS A 59 -12.14 4.61 -11.60
C LYS A 59 -10.69 4.14 -11.63
N ASP A 60 -10.17 3.66 -10.49
CA ASP A 60 -8.78 3.26 -10.40
C ASP A 60 -8.51 1.99 -11.23
N GLY A 61 -7.55 2.13 -12.17
CA GLY A 61 -7.17 1.06 -13.09
C GLY A 61 -6.57 -0.15 -12.39
N ALA A 62 -5.68 0.06 -11.40
CA ALA A 62 -5.03 -1.03 -10.68
C ALA A 62 -6.05 -1.83 -9.85
N THR A 63 -6.94 -1.16 -9.13
CA THR A 63 -8.00 -1.81 -8.34
C THR A 63 -8.94 -2.63 -9.21
N LEU A 64 -9.37 -2.07 -10.36
CA LEU A 64 -10.22 -2.80 -11.29
C LEU A 64 -9.52 -4.05 -11.81
N LEU A 65 -8.28 -3.90 -12.28
CA LEU A 65 -7.51 -4.99 -12.86
C LEU A 65 -7.17 -6.09 -11.86
N ARG A 66 -6.95 -5.76 -10.58
CA ARG A 66 -6.77 -6.75 -9.50
C ARG A 66 -8.01 -7.59 -9.21
N LYS A 67 -9.19 -7.00 -9.41
CA LYS A 67 -10.48 -7.68 -9.16
C LYS A 67 -10.91 -8.59 -10.31
N ILE A 68 -10.46 -8.31 -11.53
CA ILE A 68 -10.82 -9.11 -12.71
C ILE A 68 -10.03 -10.42 -12.71
N ASP A 69 -10.76 -11.53 -12.72
CA ASP A 69 -10.14 -12.85 -12.91
C ASP A 69 -9.83 -13.07 -14.39
N VAL A 70 -8.56 -12.96 -14.76
CA VAL A 70 -8.07 -13.10 -16.13
C VAL A 70 -7.24 -14.36 -16.26
N GLU A 71 -7.65 -15.23 -17.17
CA GLU A 71 -6.91 -16.49 -17.44
C GLU A 71 -5.71 -16.29 -18.37
N HIS A 72 -5.80 -15.34 -19.31
CA HIS A 72 -4.82 -15.20 -20.39
C HIS A 72 -3.49 -14.63 -19.89
N PRO A 73 -2.32 -15.30 -20.13
CA PRO A 73 -1.03 -14.87 -19.61
C PRO A 73 -0.64 -13.43 -20.01
N ALA A 74 -0.82 -13.07 -21.28
CA ALA A 74 -0.47 -11.72 -21.75
C ALA A 74 -1.31 -10.61 -21.09
N ALA A 75 -2.57 -10.91 -20.76
CA ALA A 75 -3.41 -9.98 -20.02
C ALA A 75 -2.95 -9.85 -18.56
N LYS A 76 -2.48 -10.94 -17.92
CA LYS A 76 -1.86 -10.87 -16.58
C LYS A 76 -0.63 -9.98 -16.55
N VAL A 77 0.21 -10.04 -17.59
CA VAL A 77 1.40 -9.18 -17.71
C VAL A 77 1.03 -7.69 -17.74
N ILE A 78 -0.06 -7.31 -18.42
CA ILE A 78 -0.56 -5.93 -18.42
C ILE A 78 -1.07 -5.53 -17.02
N ILE A 79 -1.74 -6.45 -16.31
CA ILE A 79 -2.21 -6.21 -14.95
C ILE A 79 -1.02 -6.02 -13.99
N GLU A 80 0.01 -6.86 -14.13
CA GLU A 80 1.26 -6.74 -13.35
C GLU A 80 1.96 -5.40 -13.60
N ALA A 81 1.97 -4.91 -14.84
CA ALA A 81 2.48 -3.59 -15.18
C ALA A 81 1.75 -2.45 -14.44
N SER A 82 0.42 -2.51 -14.41
CA SER A 82 -0.38 -1.53 -13.66
C SER A 82 -0.06 -1.57 -12.16
N ASN A 83 0.05 -2.79 -11.58
CA ASN A 83 0.41 -2.95 -10.18
C ASN A 83 1.84 -2.49 -9.87
N ALA A 84 2.79 -2.69 -10.79
CA ALA A 84 4.16 -2.23 -10.62
C ALA A 84 4.23 -0.69 -10.55
N VAL A 85 3.50 0.00 -11.42
CA VAL A 85 3.41 1.48 -11.40
C VAL A 85 2.71 1.96 -10.11
N ASP A 86 1.64 1.28 -9.68
CA ASP A 86 0.93 1.58 -8.43
C ASP A 86 1.87 1.51 -7.22
N ASN A 87 2.65 0.43 -7.11
CA ASN A 87 3.59 0.24 -6.01
C ASN A 87 4.78 1.22 -6.03
N GLU A 88 5.25 1.60 -7.21
CA GLU A 88 6.44 2.47 -7.36
C GLU A 88 6.08 3.94 -7.13
N VAL A 89 5.08 4.45 -7.83
CA VAL A 89 4.72 5.87 -7.86
C VAL A 89 3.30 6.19 -7.40
N GLY A 90 2.45 5.20 -7.21
CA GLY A 90 1.10 5.33 -6.67
C GLY A 90 0.09 6.06 -7.56
N ASP A 91 0.47 6.48 -8.79
CA ASP A 91 -0.43 7.09 -9.77
C ASP A 91 -0.01 6.69 -11.19
N GLY A 92 -0.84 6.99 -12.21
CA GLY A 92 -0.56 6.64 -13.60
C GLY A 92 -0.91 5.19 -13.98
N THR A 93 -1.56 4.45 -13.11
CA THR A 93 -1.98 3.03 -13.28
C THR A 93 -2.84 2.80 -14.52
N THR A 94 -3.78 3.70 -14.81
CA THR A 94 -4.58 3.68 -16.04
C THR A 94 -3.76 4.09 -17.27
N SER A 95 -2.89 5.10 -17.11
CA SER A 95 -2.06 5.64 -18.21
C SER A 95 -1.09 4.61 -18.76
N VAL A 96 -0.45 3.80 -17.88
CA VAL A 96 0.50 2.75 -18.32
C VAL A 96 -0.20 1.69 -19.18
N VAL A 97 -1.41 1.29 -18.80
CA VAL A 97 -2.17 0.28 -19.54
C VAL A 97 -2.67 0.83 -20.88
N VAL A 98 -3.14 2.08 -20.89
CA VAL A 98 -3.56 2.74 -22.15
C VAL A 98 -2.38 2.87 -23.11
N LEU A 99 -1.22 3.30 -22.62
CA LEU A 99 -0.01 3.43 -23.44
C LEU A 99 0.50 2.06 -23.92
N ALA A 100 0.56 1.05 -23.04
CA ALA A 100 0.94 -0.30 -23.42
C ALA A 100 0.00 -0.88 -24.48
N GLY A 101 -1.32 -0.68 -24.33
CA GLY A 101 -2.30 -1.08 -25.32
C GLY A 101 -2.11 -0.37 -26.67
N ALA A 102 -1.78 0.92 -26.65
CA ALA A 102 -1.47 1.69 -27.87
C ALA A 102 -0.18 1.19 -28.55
N LEU A 103 0.88 0.95 -27.77
CA LEU A 103 2.13 0.37 -28.29
C LEU A 103 1.93 -1.03 -28.85
N VAL A 104 1.16 -1.88 -28.18
CA VAL A 104 0.77 -3.20 -28.67
C VAL A 104 0.02 -3.11 -30.00
N GLN A 105 -0.94 -2.19 -30.12
CA GLN A 105 -1.67 -1.96 -31.37
C GLN A 105 -0.73 -1.52 -32.50
N LYS A 106 0.21 -0.59 -32.21
CA LYS A 106 1.20 -0.16 -33.21
C LYS A 106 2.20 -1.27 -33.55
N ALA A 107 2.55 -2.14 -32.62
CA ALA A 107 3.37 -3.32 -32.88
C ALA A 107 2.65 -4.30 -33.81
N GLU A 108 1.33 -4.51 -33.66
CA GLU A 108 0.51 -5.32 -34.57
C GLU A 108 0.53 -4.76 -35.98
N GLU A 109 0.33 -3.42 -36.17
CA GLU A 109 0.44 -2.74 -37.47
C GLU A 109 1.84 -2.96 -38.10
N LEU A 110 2.92 -2.87 -37.31
CA LEU A 110 4.30 -3.04 -37.79
C LEU A 110 4.61 -4.50 -38.20
N LEU A 111 4.10 -5.46 -37.46
CA LEU A 111 4.21 -6.88 -37.77
C LEU A 111 3.47 -7.20 -39.08
N ASP A 112 2.29 -6.63 -39.31
CA ASP A 112 1.52 -6.77 -40.57
C ASP A 112 2.25 -6.14 -41.78
N MET A 113 3.07 -5.10 -41.55
CA MET A 113 3.99 -4.54 -42.55
C MET A 113 5.23 -5.42 -42.80
N GLY A 114 5.39 -6.54 -42.08
CA GLY A 114 6.54 -7.45 -42.20
C GLY A 114 7.81 -6.94 -41.51
N ILE A 115 7.69 -6.09 -40.50
CA ILE A 115 8.82 -5.66 -39.66
C ILE A 115 9.07 -6.72 -38.61
N ALA A 116 10.34 -7.13 -38.43
CA ALA A 116 10.72 -8.16 -37.47
C ALA A 116 10.50 -7.70 -36.02
N PRO A 117 10.06 -8.61 -35.12
CA PRO A 117 9.88 -8.30 -33.69
C PRO A 117 11.09 -7.65 -33.02
N SER A 118 12.31 -8.10 -33.35
CA SER A 118 13.55 -7.50 -32.82
C SER A 118 13.68 -6.02 -33.22
N THR A 119 13.42 -5.70 -34.48
CA THR A 119 13.45 -4.30 -34.98
C THR A 119 12.41 -3.43 -34.29
N ILE A 120 11.21 -3.99 -33.99
CA ILE A 120 10.17 -3.27 -33.23
C ILE A 120 10.66 -2.97 -31.83
N VAL A 121 11.25 -3.96 -31.16
CA VAL A 121 11.81 -3.81 -29.79
C VAL A 121 12.91 -2.76 -29.77
N ASP A 122 13.88 -2.83 -30.70
CA ASP A 122 14.98 -1.88 -30.80
C ASP A 122 14.47 -0.45 -31.04
N GLY A 123 13.53 -0.29 -31.97
CA GLY A 123 12.90 1.01 -32.24
C GLY A 123 12.08 1.57 -31.08
N TYR A 124 11.41 0.71 -30.27
CA TYR A 124 10.70 1.14 -29.07
C TYR A 124 11.68 1.56 -27.97
N LEU A 125 12.81 0.90 -27.81
CA LEU A 125 13.86 1.32 -26.88
C LEU A 125 14.46 2.66 -27.31
N THR A 126 14.79 2.83 -28.60
CA THR A 126 15.23 4.11 -29.16
C THR A 126 14.19 5.23 -28.95
N GLY A 127 12.91 4.93 -29.17
CA GLY A 127 11.79 5.84 -28.92
C GLY A 127 11.69 6.24 -27.45
N LEU A 128 11.86 5.28 -26.54
CA LEU A 128 11.87 5.51 -25.09
C LEU A 128 13.02 6.42 -24.66
N ASP A 129 14.24 6.17 -25.14
CA ASP A 129 15.41 7.00 -24.82
C ASP A 129 15.20 8.46 -25.26
N ILE A 130 14.64 8.66 -26.44
CA ILE A 130 14.27 9.99 -26.94
C ILE A 130 13.19 10.62 -26.05
N ALA A 131 12.19 9.83 -25.66
CA ALA A 131 11.08 10.30 -24.82
C ALA A 131 11.58 10.74 -23.44
N LEU A 132 12.42 9.93 -22.80
CA LEU A 132 12.98 10.23 -21.49
C LEU A 132 13.92 11.45 -21.52
N ALA A 133 14.74 11.62 -22.58
CA ALA A 133 15.54 12.82 -22.77
C ALA A 133 14.65 14.06 -22.92
N SER A 134 13.62 13.98 -23.75
CA SER A 134 12.68 15.08 -23.96
C SER A 134 11.87 15.39 -22.70
N LEU A 135 11.50 14.39 -21.89
CA LEU A 135 10.82 14.58 -20.61
C LEU A 135 11.67 15.42 -19.66
N ARG A 136 12.97 15.12 -19.56
CA ARG A 136 13.92 15.90 -18.73
C ARG A 136 14.03 17.34 -19.21
N ASP A 137 14.08 17.57 -20.52
CA ASP A 137 14.19 18.91 -21.10
C ASP A 137 12.94 19.78 -20.88
N ILE A 138 11.75 19.14 -20.81
CA ILE A 138 10.46 19.82 -20.64
C ILE A 138 10.13 20.04 -19.17
N SER A 139 10.66 19.18 -18.28
CA SER A 139 10.34 19.20 -16.86
C SER A 139 10.85 20.48 -16.18
N LYS A 140 10.08 20.98 -15.21
CA LYS A 140 10.44 22.16 -14.42
C LYS A 140 10.76 21.74 -13.00
N GLU A 141 11.94 22.12 -12.53
CA GLU A 141 12.32 21.91 -11.15
C GLU A 141 11.65 22.94 -10.23
N HIS A 142 11.23 22.49 -9.09
CA HIS A 142 10.63 23.26 -8.00
C HIS A 142 11.42 23.06 -6.71
N ASP A 143 11.14 23.88 -5.72
CA ASP A 143 11.57 23.61 -4.36
C ASP A 143 10.68 22.50 -3.77
N ASN A 144 11.28 21.48 -3.15
CA ASN A 144 10.54 20.39 -2.52
C ASN A 144 9.68 20.83 -1.32
N THR A 145 9.82 22.07 -0.86
CA THR A 145 9.00 22.72 0.19
C THR A 145 7.86 23.56 -0.37
N ASP A 146 7.72 23.66 -1.70
CA ASP A 146 6.69 24.48 -2.35
C ASP A 146 5.27 23.89 -2.12
N ARG A 147 4.63 24.36 -1.06
CA ARG A 147 3.26 23.94 -0.70
C ARG A 147 2.23 24.24 -1.79
N HIS A 148 2.42 25.30 -2.58
CA HIS A 148 1.48 25.65 -3.63
C HIS A 148 1.55 24.64 -4.79
N ALA A 149 2.76 24.22 -5.16
CA ALA A 149 2.96 23.14 -6.12
C ALA A 149 2.38 21.82 -5.57
N MET A 150 2.61 21.48 -4.30
CA MET A 150 2.04 20.30 -3.66
C MET A 150 0.51 20.30 -3.68
N GLN A 151 -0.14 21.42 -3.36
CA GLN A 151 -1.60 21.54 -3.40
C GLN A 151 -2.15 21.30 -4.81
N LYS A 152 -1.49 21.85 -5.84
CA LYS A 152 -1.88 21.61 -7.23
C LYS A 152 -1.69 20.17 -7.67
N LEU A 153 -0.60 19.54 -7.27
CA LEU A 153 -0.34 18.11 -7.55
C LEU A 153 -1.41 17.23 -6.91
N ALA A 154 -1.69 17.42 -5.62
CA ALA A 154 -2.73 16.69 -4.92
C ALA A 154 -4.11 16.91 -5.56
N HIS A 155 -4.43 18.15 -5.91
CA HIS A 155 -5.69 18.48 -6.58
C HIS A 155 -5.80 17.82 -7.95
N THR A 156 -4.74 17.83 -8.77
CA THR A 156 -4.71 17.17 -10.09
C THR A 156 -4.94 15.67 -9.95
N CYS A 157 -4.27 15.01 -9.00
CA CYS A 157 -4.44 13.58 -8.72
C CYS A 157 -5.89 13.27 -8.30
N LEU A 158 -6.47 14.08 -7.41
CA LEU A 158 -7.82 13.87 -6.88
C LEU A 158 -8.94 14.22 -7.87
N GLN A 159 -8.69 15.07 -8.88
CA GLN A 159 -9.71 15.46 -9.88
C GLN A 159 -10.32 14.28 -10.64
N SER A 160 -9.58 13.20 -10.82
CA SER A 160 -10.06 11.98 -11.48
C SER A 160 -10.77 11.01 -10.55
N LYS A 161 -10.88 11.31 -9.23
CA LYS A 161 -11.28 10.37 -8.17
C LYS A 161 -12.54 10.83 -7.43
N ALA A 162 -13.06 10.00 -6.53
CA ALA A 162 -14.28 10.28 -5.77
C ALA A 162 -14.20 11.54 -4.91
N LEU A 163 -13.00 11.97 -4.54
CA LEU A 163 -12.73 13.15 -3.72
C LEU A 163 -12.56 14.45 -4.53
N SER A 164 -12.85 14.43 -5.82
CA SER A 164 -12.67 15.57 -6.74
C SER A 164 -13.46 16.84 -6.36
N TYR A 165 -14.48 16.69 -5.54
CA TYR A 165 -15.37 17.81 -5.14
C TYR A 165 -14.94 18.51 -3.86
N ASP A 166 -13.95 18.00 -3.13
CA ASP A 166 -13.52 18.55 -1.85
C ASP A 166 -12.09 19.07 -1.90
N GLU A 167 -11.94 20.39 -2.15
CA GLU A 167 -10.64 21.08 -2.14
C GLU A 167 -9.91 20.96 -0.80
N LYS A 168 -10.65 20.78 0.32
CA LYS A 168 -10.08 20.57 1.66
C LYS A 168 -9.23 19.30 1.69
N PHE A 169 -9.59 18.28 0.91
CA PHE A 169 -8.91 17.00 0.95
C PHE A 169 -7.47 17.07 0.42
N ALA A 170 -7.26 17.85 -0.66
CA ALA A 170 -5.90 18.12 -1.16
C ALA A 170 -5.03 18.80 -0.09
N GLY A 171 -5.63 19.74 0.65
CA GLY A 171 -4.96 20.40 1.79
C GLY A 171 -4.61 19.42 2.92
N LEU A 172 -5.52 18.50 3.27
CA LEU A 172 -5.28 17.48 4.30
C LEU A 172 -4.15 16.53 3.91
N ALA A 173 -4.07 16.10 2.63
CA ALA A 173 -2.99 15.25 2.13
C ALA A 173 -1.63 15.96 2.19
N VAL A 174 -1.59 17.25 1.79
CA VAL A 174 -0.37 18.07 1.88
C VAL A 174 0.05 18.27 3.34
N ASP A 175 -0.89 18.56 4.24
CA ASP A 175 -0.59 18.74 5.66
C ASP A 175 -0.12 17.43 6.31
N ALA A 176 -0.69 16.29 5.92
CA ALA A 176 -0.28 14.97 6.40
C ALA A 176 1.17 14.67 6.02
N ILE A 177 1.49 14.79 4.73
CA ILE A 177 2.83 14.46 4.26
C ILE A 177 3.88 15.45 4.77
N CYS A 178 3.56 16.75 4.83
CA CYS A 178 4.46 17.75 5.39
C CYS A 178 4.75 17.54 6.88
N SER A 179 3.86 16.85 7.62
CA SER A 179 4.06 16.55 9.04
C SER A 179 5.09 15.45 9.27
N VAL A 180 5.29 14.53 8.30
CA VAL A 180 6.20 13.38 8.43
C VAL A 180 7.44 13.49 7.53
N ALA A 181 7.44 14.42 6.58
CA ALA A 181 8.51 14.60 5.60
C ALA A 181 9.80 15.13 6.21
N ASN A 182 10.93 14.56 5.79
CA ASN A 182 12.26 15.13 5.99
C ASN A 182 12.72 15.84 4.70
N PHE A 183 12.39 17.10 4.58
CA PHE A 183 12.72 17.90 3.39
C PHE A 183 14.22 18.01 3.14
N GLY A 184 15.04 18.06 4.21
CA GLY A 184 16.51 18.13 4.09
C GLY A 184 17.12 16.87 3.51
N ALA A 185 16.60 15.70 3.89
CA ALA A 185 17.03 14.41 3.36
C ALA A 185 16.27 14.00 2.08
N ARG A 186 15.26 14.77 1.66
CA ARG A 186 14.33 14.42 0.57
C ARG A 186 13.73 13.02 0.73
N SER A 187 13.30 12.68 1.94
CA SER A 187 12.76 11.38 2.25
C SER A 187 11.42 11.48 2.98
N VAL A 188 10.51 10.59 2.65
CA VAL A 188 9.20 10.47 3.29
C VAL A 188 8.85 8.99 3.36
N ASP A 189 8.44 8.54 4.53
CA ASP A 189 7.85 7.22 4.73
C ASP A 189 6.33 7.39 4.79
N ILE A 190 5.63 6.85 3.79
CA ILE A 190 4.16 6.92 3.72
C ILE A 190 3.53 6.12 4.86
N ASP A 191 4.19 5.06 5.31
CA ASP A 191 3.71 4.22 6.41
C ASP A 191 3.65 4.98 7.75
N ASP A 192 4.25 6.17 7.83
CA ASP A 192 4.12 7.06 8.99
C ASP A 192 2.80 7.87 8.99
N ILE A 193 2.02 7.78 7.91
CA ILE A 193 0.69 8.37 7.82
C ILE A 193 -0.35 7.28 8.01
N LYS A 194 -0.89 7.16 9.22
CA LYS A 194 -2.00 6.26 9.49
C LYS A 194 -3.27 6.79 8.84
N ILE A 195 -3.93 5.99 8.01
CA ILE A 195 -5.27 6.27 7.52
C ILE A 195 -6.27 5.48 8.35
N GLU A 196 -7.20 6.17 8.99
CA GLU A 196 -8.28 5.57 9.77
C GLU A 196 -9.62 5.92 9.13
N GLU A 197 -10.52 4.95 9.04
CA GLU A 197 -11.78 5.05 8.31
C GLU A 197 -12.97 4.92 9.26
N LYS A 198 -13.93 5.86 9.18
CA LYS A 198 -15.20 5.79 9.93
C LYS A 198 -16.34 6.39 9.14
N GLU A 199 -17.51 5.77 9.22
CA GLU A 199 -18.73 6.28 8.59
C GLU A 199 -19.10 7.66 9.12
N GLY A 200 -19.53 8.55 8.20
CA GLY A 200 -19.92 9.91 8.54
C GLY A 200 -19.91 10.84 7.31
N SER A 201 -19.86 12.15 7.51
CA SER A 201 -19.78 13.10 6.40
C SER A 201 -18.34 13.26 5.92
N ILE A 202 -18.14 13.37 4.61
CA ILE A 202 -16.81 13.63 4.00
C ILE A 202 -16.21 14.94 4.55
N SER A 203 -17.05 15.94 4.82
CA SER A 203 -16.62 17.22 5.42
C SER A 203 -15.98 17.09 6.80
N ASP A 204 -16.23 15.98 7.51
CA ASP A 204 -15.69 15.72 8.84
C ASP A 204 -14.30 15.02 8.79
N ALA A 205 -13.78 14.79 7.59
CA ALA A 205 -12.41 14.31 7.41
C ALA A 205 -11.43 15.33 7.99
N GLN A 206 -10.43 14.83 8.75
CA GLN A 206 -9.47 15.68 9.44
C GLN A 206 -8.11 15.02 9.58
N LEU A 207 -7.07 15.85 9.63
CA LEU A 207 -5.73 15.41 10.02
C LEU A 207 -5.57 15.57 11.53
N VAL A 208 -5.18 14.52 12.21
CA VAL A 208 -4.82 14.52 13.63
C VAL A 208 -3.30 14.48 13.76
N ARG A 209 -2.71 15.54 14.31
CA ARG A 209 -1.27 15.57 14.64
C ARG A 209 -0.99 14.70 15.86
N GLY A 210 -0.91 13.42 15.62
CA GLY A 210 -0.85 12.33 16.59
C GLY A 210 -1.58 11.11 16.09
N ILE A 211 -1.98 10.20 16.99
CA ILE A 211 -2.54 8.91 16.61
C ILE A 211 -3.97 8.76 17.11
N VAL A 212 -4.84 8.31 16.21
CA VAL A 212 -6.20 7.88 16.52
C VAL A 212 -6.23 6.35 16.60
N ILE A 213 -6.81 5.82 17.67
CA ILE A 213 -6.90 4.38 17.91
C ILE A 213 -8.36 3.98 17.98
N ASP A 214 -8.75 3.03 17.14
CA ASP A 214 -10.10 2.44 17.14
C ASP A 214 -10.27 1.49 18.32
N LYS A 215 -10.23 2.05 19.52
CA LYS A 215 -10.45 1.40 20.82
C LYS A 215 -11.08 2.38 21.78
N THR A 216 -11.68 1.83 22.82
CA THR A 216 -12.24 2.58 23.95
C THR A 216 -11.33 2.50 25.17
N ILE A 217 -11.48 3.44 26.09
CA ILE A 217 -10.87 3.34 27.42
C ILE A 217 -11.49 2.17 28.17
N ASP A 218 -10.64 1.37 28.84
CA ASP A 218 -10.99 0.05 29.38
C ASP A 218 -12.13 0.08 30.41
N SER A 219 -12.21 1.11 31.26
CA SER A 219 -13.21 1.20 32.31
C SER A 219 -14.01 2.50 32.25
N SER A 220 -15.32 2.41 32.52
CA SER A 220 -16.18 3.59 32.64
C SER A 220 -15.80 4.52 33.79
N SER A 221 -15.10 4.00 34.78
CA SER A 221 -14.64 4.76 35.96
C SER A 221 -13.29 5.47 35.73
N MET A 222 -12.62 5.25 34.62
CA MET A 222 -11.38 5.95 34.24
C MET A 222 -11.70 7.36 33.70
N PRO A 223 -10.76 8.31 33.84
CA PRO A 223 -10.85 9.60 33.17
C PRO A 223 -11.05 9.44 31.67
N ARG A 224 -11.89 10.27 31.04
CA ARG A 224 -12.11 10.25 29.58
C ARG A 224 -11.16 11.18 28.83
N SER A 225 -10.44 12.02 29.57
CA SER A 225 -9.41 12.92 29.04
C SER A 225 -8.32 13.10 30.07
N VAL A 226 -7.08 13.13 29.59
CA VAL A 226 -5.89 13.48 30.37
C VAL A 226 -5.08 14.50 29.58
N GLU A 227 -4.81 15.63 30.20
CA GLU A 227 -3.94 16.69 29.67
C GLU A 227 -2.48 16.43 30.06
N ASN A 228 -1.54 16.95 29.28
CA ASN A 228 -0.09 16.70 29.47
C ASN A 228 0.22 15.21 29.64
N ALA A 229 -0.25 14.42 28.68
CA ALA A 229 -0.17 12.98 28.74
C ALA A 229 1.27 12.48 28.69
N ARG A 230 1.64 11.69 29.71
CA ARG A 230 2.87 10.90 29.77
C ARG A 230 2.50 9.46 29.45
N ILE A 231 2.90 9.01 28.28
CA ILE A 231 2.41 7.79 27.64
C ILE A 231 3.41 6.67 27.82
N MET A 232 2.94 5.53 28.33
CA MET A 232 3.69 4.28 28.37
C MET A 232 3.11 3.29 27.36
N LEU A 233 3.98 2.68 26.53
CA LEU A 233 3.63 1.64 25.57
C LEU A 233 4.13 0.29 26.07
N VAL A 234 3.21 -0.69 26.16
CA VAL A 234 3.50 -1.98 26.80
C VAL A 234 3.14 -3.13 25.87
N ASN A 235 4.10 -4.00 25.61
CA ASN A 235 3.90 -5.27 24.91
C ASN A 235 3.83 -6.47 25.87
N ASP A 236 4.02 -6.24 27.19
CA ASP A 236 3.95 -7.26 28.22
C ASP A 236 2.50 -7.57 28.66
N GLU A 237 2.29 -8.77 29.22
CA GLU A 237 1.00 -9.19 29.73
C GLU A 237 0.73 -8.60 31.11
N LEU A 238 -0.34 -7.81 31.23
CA LEU A 238 -0.93 -7.39 32.51
C LEU A 238 -2.08 -8.32 32.93
N GLU A 239 -2.12 -9.51 32.35
CA GLU A 239 -2.96 -10.66 32.72
C GLU A 239 -2.08 -11.69 33.44
N GLY A 240 -2.69 -12.65 34.14
CA GLY A 240 -1.94 -13.76 34.73
C GLY A 240 -1.20 -14.55 33.66
N LYS A 241 0.07 -14.89 33.89
CA LYS A 241 0.88 -15.69 32.94
C LYS A 241 0.16 -16.99 32.62
N ARG A 242 -0.17 -17.20 31.33
CA ARG A 242 -0.50 -18.52 30.80
C ARG A 242 0.83 -19.22 30.50
N THR A 243 0.93 -20.50 30.89
CA THR A 243 2.09 -21.33 30.55
C THR A 243 2.28 -21.32 29.03
N LYS A 244 3.48 -20.98 28.55
CA LYS A 244 3.83 -20.93 27.12
C LYS A 244 3.95 -22.31 26.45
N THR A 245 3.88 -23.37 27.24
CA THR A 245 3.93 -24.78 26.85
C THR A 245 2.71 -25.49 27.41
N ASP A 246 2.30 -26.62 26.82
CA ASP A 246 1.24 -27.52 27.33
C ASP A 246 1.60 -28.17 28.69
N ALA A 247 2.21 -27.41 29.59
CA ALA A 247 2.50 -27.84 30.95
C ALA A 247 1.23 -27.80 31.78
N GLU A 248 0.70 -28.95 32.12
CA GLU A 248 -0.38 -29.10 33.09
C GLU A 248 0.16 -28.85 34.50
N ILE A 249 -0.31 -27.79 35.16
CA ILE A 249 -0.04 -27.57 36.58
C ILE A 249 -1.01 -28.47 37.33
N ARG A 250 -0.51 -29.60 37.86
CA ARG A 250 -1.27 -30.48 38.75
C ARG A 250 -1.33 -29.89 40.13
N ILE A 251 -2.48 -29.37 40.51
CA ILE A 251 -2.75 -28.85 41.84
C ILE A 251 -3.34 -29.99 42.65
N THR A 252 -2.65 -30.38 43.73
CA THR A 252 -3.03 -31.50 44.58
C THR A 252 -3.61 -31.06 45.94
N SER A 253 -3.57 -29.77 46.27
CA SER A 253 -4.15 -29.25 47.52
C SER A 253 -4.75 -27.85 47.38
N PRO A 254 -5.80 -27.50 48.17
CA PRO A 254 -6.38 -26.16 48.18
C PRO A 254 -5.39 -25.04 48.49
N ASN A 255 -4.37 -25.31 49.30
CA ASN A 255 -3.33 -24.34 49.65
C ASN A 255 -2.46 -23.98 48.43
N GLN A 256 -2.19 -24.91 47.54
CA GLN A 256 -1.45 -24.64 46.29
C GLN A 256 -2.23 -23.73 45.34
N ILE A 257 -3.57 -23.87 45.27
CA ILE A 257 -4.45 -22.96 44.48
C ILE A 257 -4.29 -21.53 45.01
N LYS A 258 -4.36 -21.39 46.35
CA LYS A 258 -4.26 -20.08 46.99
C LYS A 258 -2.88 -19.45 46.75
N SER A 259 -1.82 -20.21 46.98
CA SER A 259 -0.44 -19.73 46.75
C SER A 259 -0.21 -19.30 45.29
N TYR A 260 -0.73 -20.04 44.31
CA TYR A 260 -0.64 -19.67 42.90
C TYR A 260 -1.42 -18.39 42.58
N SER A 261 -2.65 -18.27 43.09
CA SER A 261 -3.47 -17.07 42.93
C SER A 261 -2.82 -15.83 43.59
N ASP A 262 -2.26 -16.02 44.81
CA ASP A 262 -1.58 -14.95 45.51
C ASP A 262 -0.30 -14.50 44.77
N ALA A 263 0.47 -15.44 44.20
CA ALA A 263 1.64 -15.15 43.39
C ALA A 263 1.27 -14.37 42.11
N GLN A 264 0.21 -14.79 41.38
CA GLN A 264 -0.29 -14.05 40.23
C GLN A 264 -0.75 -12.63 40.60
N THR A 265 -1.46 -12.52 41.71
CA THR A 265 -1.92 -11.22 42.22
C THR A 265 -0.74 -10.31 42.57
N PHE A 266 0.30 -10.86 43.20
CA PHE A 266 1.51 -10.13 43.54
C PHE A 266 2.23 -9.63 42.27
N MET A 267 2.41 -10.48 41.26
CA MET A 267 3.03 -10.09 39.98
C MET A 267 2.27 -8.96 39.29
N ILE A 268 0.93 -9.04 39.22
CA ILE A 268 0.11 -7.99 38.61
C ILE A 268 0.27 -6.68 39.40
N LYS A 269 0.24 -6.75 40.76
CA LYS A 269 0.42 -5.56 41.60
C LYS A 269 1.80 -4.93 41.42
N SER A 270 2.86 -5.73 41.36
CA SER A 270 4.22 -5.26 41.11
C SER A 270 4.33 -4.54 39.77
N LYS A 271 3.83 -5.12 38.66
CA LYS A 271 3.83 -4.50 37.35
C LYS A 271 3.06 -3.18 37.31
N VAL A 272 1.86 -3.15 37.94
CA VAL A 272 1.05 -1.92 37.99
C VAL A 272 1.74 -0.85 38.86
N GLN A 273 2.38 -1.24 39.98
CA GLN A 273 3.13 -0.31 40.79
C GLN A 273 4.29 0.32 40.03
N HIS A 274 5.00 -0.47 39.21
CA HIS A 274 6.06 0.04 38.34
C HIS A 274 5.53 1.07 37.32
N ILE A 275 4.34 0.83 36.76
CA ILE A 275 3.68 1.81 35.88
C ILE A 275 3.36 3.10 36.63
N ILE A 276 2.84 3.01 37.86
CA ILE A 276 2.51 4.18 38.67
C ILE A 276 3.79 4.96 39.04
N ASP A 277 4.85 4.26 39.43
CA ASP A 277 6.13 4.86 39.86
C ASP A 277 6.86 5.53 38.68
N SER A 278 6.67 5.04 37.43
CA SER A 278 7.17 5.70 36.20
C SER A 278 6.58 7.09 35.99
N GLY A 279 5.46 7.40 36.61
CA GLY A 279 4.71 8.63 36.44
C GLY A 279 3.92 8.73 35.16
N ALA A 280 3.67 7.62 34.46
CA ALA A 280 2.76 7.58 33.31
C ALA A 280 1.32 7.88 33.75
N ASN A 281 0.56 8.63 32.96
CA ASN A 281 -0.87 8.90 33.17
C ASN A 281 -1.75 8.33 32.05
N ALA A 282 -1.14 7.75 31.01
CA ALA A 282 -1.83 6.99 29.97
C ALA A 282 -0.98 5.76 29.58
N ILE A 283 -1.64 4.60 29.46
CA ILE A 283 -0.99 3.35 29.08
C ILE A 283 -1.72 2.71 27.90
N PHE A 284 -0.95 2.27 26.88
CA PHE A 284 -1.44 1.51 25.75
C PHE A 284 -0.78 0.14 25.74
N SER A 285 -1.58 -0.91 25.89
CA SER A 285 -1.10 -2.29 25.95
C SER A 285 -1.51 -3.09 24.71
N ARG A 286 -0.54 -3.81 24.11
CA ARG A 286 -0.82 -4.79 23.05
C ARG A 286 -1.64 -5.97 23.56
N LYS A 287 -1.37 -6.37 24.80
CA LYS A 287 -2.00 -7.52 25.46
C LYS A 287 -3.23 -7.11 26.27
N GLY A 288 -3.90 -8.08 26.88
CA GLY A 288 -5.00 -7.84 27.78
C GLY A 288 -4.54 -7.23 29.11
N ILE A 289 -5.45 -6.55 29.79
CA ILE A 289 -5.27 -5.98 31.12
C ILE A 289 -6.28 -6.62 32.06
N ASN A 290 -5.81 -7.26 33.13
CA ASN A 290 -6.65 -7.90 34.14
C ASN A 290 -7.52 -6.87 34.88
N THR A 291 -8.69 -7.29 35.34
CA THR A 291 -9.62 -6.42 36.09
C THR A 291 -8.98 -5.81 37.34
N LEU A 292 -8.14 -6.57 38.05
CA LEU A 292 -7.39 -6.04 39.19
C LEU A 292 -6.45 -4.90 38.77
N ALA A 293 -5.70 -5.09 37.70
CA ALA A 293 -4.82 -4.05 37.15
C ALA A 293 -5.63 -2.82 36.72
N GLN A 294 -6.78 -3.02 36.04
CA GLN A 294 -7.67 -1.91 35.66
C GLN A 294 -8.16 -1.12 36.89
N HIS A 295 -8.56 -1.79 37.95
CA HIS A 295 -8.98 -1.12 39.20
C HIS A 295 -7.85 -0.30 39.83
N MET A 296 -6.63 -0.84 39.86
CA MET A 296 -5.48 -0.12 40.41
C MET A 296 -5.13 1.11 39.56
N LEU A 297 -5.08 0.96 38.23
CA LEU A 297 -4.84 2.06 37.31
C LEU A 297 -5.93 3.15 37.42
N THR A 298 -7.20 2.74 37.54
CA THR A 298 -8.32 3.65 37.76
C THR A 298 -8.14 4.47 39.04
N ARG A 299 -7.75 3.82 40.16
CA ARG A 299 -7.49 4.52 41.43
C ARG A 299 -6.32 5.50 41.34
N ALA A 300 -5.32 5.19 40.53
CA ALA A 300 -4.20 6.09 40.25
C ALA A 300 -4.54 7.20 39.25
N GLY A 301 -5.74 7.22 38.67
CA GLY A 301 -6.15 8.20 37.65
C GLY A 301 -5.50 7.99 36.29
N ILE A 302 -4.99 6.80 36.00
CA ILE A 302 -4.28 6.44 34.77
C ILE A 302 -5.30 5.90 33.77
N ILE A 303 -5.29 6.45 32.54
CA ILE A 303 -6.05 5.90 31.41
C ILE A 303 -5.37 4.63 30.90
N SER A 304 -6.13 3.55 30.70
CA SER A 304 -5.63 2.36 30.01
C SER A 304 -6.45 1.98 28.78
N VAL A 305 -5.72 1.54 27.75
CA VAL A 305 -6.28 1.01 26.50
C VAL A 305 -5.60 -0.32 26.22
N ARG A 306 -6.38 -1.40 26.23
CA ARG A 306 -5.88 -2.77 26.03
C ARG A 306 -6.07 -3.26 24.60
N ARG A 307 -5.33 -4.33 24.22
CA ARG A 307 -5.43 -5.00 22.92
C ARG A 307 -5.27 -4.02 21.75
N VAL A 308 -4.35 -3.10 21.87
CA VAL A 308 -3.93 -2.19 20.82
C VAL A 308 -3.20 -3.00 19.76
N LYS A 309 -3.45 -2.75 18.48
CA LYS A 309 -2.76 -3.43 17.38
C LYS A 309 -1.26 -3.09 17.42
N GLU A 310 -0.42 -4.01 16.97
CA GLU A 310 1.03 -3.82 16.94
C GLU A 310 1.43 -2.57 16.15
N ASN A 311 0.87 -2.41 14.96
CA ASN A 311 1.12 -1.24 14.12
C ASN A 311 0.72 0.08 14.82
N ASP A 312 -0.41 0.08 15.56
CA ASP A 312 -0.84 1.27 16.32
C ASP A 312 0.17 1.64 17.43
N LEU A 313 0.79 0.64 18.08
CA LEU A 313 1.86 0.90 19.07
C LEU A 313 3.11 1.47 18.41
N VAL A 314 3.48 1.00 17.22
CA VAL A 314 4.62 1.54 16.46
C VAL A 314 4.36 3.00 16.08
N TRP A 315 3.17 3.30 15.57
CA TRP A 315 2.79 4.69 15.25
C TRP A 315 2.77 5.59 16.49
N LEU A 316 2.24 5.08 17.62
CA LEU A 316 2.28 5.81 18.89
C LEU A 316 3.73 6.08 19.35
N ALA A 317 4.61 5.10 19.23
CA ALA A 317 6.03 5.28 19.56
C ALA A 317 6.68 6.36 18.71
N LYS A 318 6.45 6.33 17.39
CA LYS A 318 6.94 7.35 16.44
C LYS A 318 6.36 8.75 16.72
N ALA A 319 5.06 8.84 17.01
CA ALA A 319 4.37 10.10 17.23
C ALA A 319 4.72 10.76 18.57
N THR A 320 4.82 9.98 19.65
CA THR A 320 5.00 10.50 21.02
C THR A 320 6.45 10.46 21.51
N GLY A 321 7.32 9.73 20.81
CA GLY A 321 8.71 9.50 21.20
C GLY A 321 8.87 8.49 22.35
N ALA A 322 7.82 7.70 22.67
CA ALA A 322 7.86 6.61 23.64
C ALA A 322 8.66 5.42 23.13
N THR A 323 9.20 4.62 24.06
CA THR A 323 9.71 3.28 23.74
C THR A 323 8.68 2.23 24.10
N ILE A 324 8.58 1.17 23.27
CA ILE A 324 7.70 0.03 23.56
C ILE A 324 8.43 -0.87 24.57
N SER A 325 7.84 -1.04 25.77
CA SER A 325 8.38 -1.92 26.81
C SER A 325 7.93 -3.36 26.58
N GLU A 326 8.89 -4.26 26.38
CA GLU A 326 8.63 -5.69 26.16
C GLU A 326 8.39 -6.44 27.49
N LYS A 327 8.95 -5.96 28.62
CA LYS A 327 8.77 -6.53 29.93
C LYS A 327 8.71 -5.44 31.00
N LEU A 328 7.83 -5.62 31.97
CA LEU A 328 7.66 -4.76 33.13
C LEU A 328 8.19 -5.38 34.43
N ASP A 329 8.60 -6.66 34.41
CA ASP A 329 9.18 -7.35 35.57
C ASP A 329 10.67 -7.03 35.67
N HIS A 330 11.13 -6.64 36.88
CA HIS A 330 12.52 -6.83 37.26
C HIS A 330 12.75 -8.33 37.44
N ASP A 331 13.67 -8.90 36.68
CA ASP A 331 14.16 -10.26 36.91
C ASP A 331 14.88 -10.24 38.24
N HIS A 332 14.16 -10.48 39.32
CA HIS A 332 14.80 -10.89 40.57
C HIS A 332 15.38 -12.26 40.31
N GLY A 333 16.68 -12.29 40.00
CA GLY A 333 17.40 -13.53 39.76
C GLY A 333 17.03 -14.54 40.85
N ASP A 334 16.65 -15.71 40.37
CA ASP A 334 16.32 -16.89 41.15
C ASP A 334 17.48 -17.17 42.13
N HIS A 335 17.32 -16.71 43.38
CA HIS A 335 18.22 -17.12 44.46
C HIS A 335 17.92 -18.59 44.74
N GLY A 336 18.59 -19.45 43.98
CA GLY A 336 18.60 -20.88 44.17
C GLY A 336 18.92 -21.19 45.63
N HIS A 337 18.02 -21.93 46.27
CA HIS A 337 18.25 -22.53 47.56
C HIS A 337 19.53 -23.37 47.50
N SER A 338 20.61 -22.87 48.11
CA SER A 338 21.81 -23.62 48.33
C SER A 338 21.54 -24.68 49.39
N HIS A 339 21.53 -25.93 49.01
CA HIS A 339 21.71 -27.04 49.91
C HIS A 339 23.14 -26.98 50.49
N HIS A 340 23.25 -26.83 51.81
CA HIS A 340 24.50 -27.04 52.52
C HIS A 340 25.00 -28.45 52.27
N HIS A 341 26.20 -28.57 51.70
CA HIS A 341 27.11 -29.66 51.89
C HIS A 341 28.43 -29.06 52.34
N GLU A 342 28.79 -29.37 53.60
CA GLU A 342 30.12 -29.15 54.16
C GLU A 342 31.11 -30.03 53.40
N HIS A 343 32.11 -29.43 52.80
CA HIS A 343 33.45 -30.05 52.60
C HIS A 343 34.49 -28.94 52.55
N ASP A 344 35.42 -29.01 53.54
CA ASP A 344 36.68 -28.29 53.62
C ASP A 344 37.51 -28.54 52.37
N HIS A 345 38.03 -27.52 51.73
CA HIS A 345 39.39 -27.47 51.15
C HIS A 345 39.73 -26.03 50.73
N ASP A 346 40.85 -25.54 51.35
CA ASP A 346 41.55 -24.31 51.00
C ASP A 346 42.00 -24.31 49.53
N HIS A 347 41.65 -23.27 48.80
CA HIS A 347 42.45 -22.72 47.69
C HIS A 347 42.06 -21.25 47.47
N HIS A 348 43.07 -20.38 47.63
CA HIS A 348 43.06 -18.99 47.17
C HIS A 348 42.92 -18.92 45.66
N HIS A 349 41.91 -18.22 45.20
CA HIS A 349 41.89 -17.62 43.85
C HIS A 349 41.22 -16.25 43.95
N ASP A 350 41.97 -15.24 43.49
CA ASP A 350 41.51 -13.89 43.24
C ASP A 350 40.37 -13.95 42.21
N HIS A 351 39.19 -13.51 42.58
CA HIS A 351 38.08 -13.30 41.69
C HIS A 351 37.84 -11.80 41.55
N ASP A 352 38.17 -11.30 40.33
CA ASP A 352 37.68 -10.04 39.81
C ASP A 352 36.15 -10.05 39.88
N HIS A 353 35.59 -9.15 40.65
CA HIS A 353 34.18 -8.88 40.70
C HIS A 353 33.79 -8.13 39.42
N ASP A 354 33.38 -8.86 38.39
CA ASP A 354 32.62 -8.31 37.30
C ASP A 354 31.31 -7.74 37.85
N HIS A 355 31.27 -6.43 37.97
CA HIS A 355 30.04 -5.70 38.21
C HIS A 355 29.14 -5.90 37.01
N TYR A 356 28.20 -6.85 37.08
CA TYR A 356 27.06 -6.89 36.21
C TYR A 356 26.30 -5.57 36.37
N HIS A 357 26.48 -4.67 35.43
CA HIS A 357 25.63 -3.52 35.28
C HIS A 357 24.19 -4.02 35.13
N HIS A 358 23.37 -3.75 36.15
CA HIS A 358 21.94 -3.82 36.04
C HIS A 358 21.56 -2.93 34.86
N ALA A 359 21.14 -3.53 33.73
CA ALA A 359 20.56 -2.77 32.67
C ALA A 359 19.24 -2.20 33.21
N ASP A 360 19.29 -0.95 33.64
CA ASP A 360 18.09 -0.16 33.90
C ASP A 360 17.24 -0.25 32.63
N ILE A 361 16.05 -0.83 32.73
CA ILE A 361 15.08 -0.83 31.66
C ILE A 361 14.70 0.65 31.50
N ASN A 362 15.38 1.33 30.58
CA ASN A 362 15.21 2.76 30.34
C ASN A 362 13.88 2.95 29.59
N ILE A 363 12.77 2.88 30.31
CA ILE A 363 11.43 3.12 29.77
C ILE A 363 11.31 4.62 29.51
N LYS A 364 11.44 5.01 28.25
CA LYS A 364 11.19 6.37 27.83
C LYS A 364 9.71 6.59 27.64
N LEU A 365 9.10 7.41 28.50
CA LEU A 365 7.71 7.83 28.32
C LEU A 365 7.57 8.77 27.13
N GLY A 366 6.50 8.60 26.37
CA GLY A 366 6.10 9.52 25.31
C GLY A 366 5.34 10.72 25.88
N TYR A 367 5.21 11.74 25.04
CA TYR A 367 4.47 12.95 25.39
C TYR A 367 3.41 13.28 24.33
N ALA A 368 2.22 13.66 24.81
CA ALA A 368 1.20 14.32 24.02
C ALA A 368 0.50 15.40 24.88
N GLU A 369 -0.01 16.44 24.23
CA GLU A 369 -0.76 17.46 24.98
C GLU A 369 -1.99 16.87 25.63
N ARG A 370 -2.68 15.96 24.90
CA ARG A 370 -3.92 15.36 25.39
C ARG A 370 -4.12 13.94 24.87
N VAL A 371 -4.65 13.09 25.74
CA VAL A 371 -5.27 11.81 25.40
C VAL A 371 -6.75 11.89 25.75
N VAL A 372 -7.64 11.66 24.78
CA VAL A 372 -9.09 11.83 24.98
C VAL A 372 -9.88 10.79 24.22
N GLU A 373 -10.94 10.26 24.83
CA GLU A 373 -11.95 9.43 24.16
C GLU A 373 -13.00 10.36 23.55
N LYS A 374 -13.18 10.26 22.22
CA LYS A 374 -14.19 11.03 21.47
C LYS A 374 -15.18 10.08 20.78
N GLN A 375 -16.42 10.54 20.67
CA GLN A 375 -17.43 9.88 19.83
C GLN A 375 -17.15 10.20 18.36
N VAL A 376 -17.06 9.18 17.51
CA VAL A 376 -16.85 9.30 16.07
C VAL A 376 -17.90 8.43 15.37
N GLY A 377 -19.00 9.03 14.90
CA GLY A 377 -20.17 8.27 14.48
C GLY A 377 -20.80 7.51 15.64
N ASP A 378 -21.03 6.22 15.46
CA ASP A 378 -21.59 5.34 16.49
C ASP A 378 -20.53 4.76 17.43
N ASP A 379 -19.23 4.87 17.07
CA ASP A 379 -18.12 4.32 17.82
C ASP A 379 -17.43 5.38 18.68
N LYS A 380 -16.71 4.90 19.71
CA LYS A 380 -15.78 5.71 20.50
C LYS A 380 -14.36 5.36 20.14
N MET A 381 -13.54 6.37 19.99
CA MET A 381 -12.12 6.22 19.64
C MET A 381 -11.24 7.04 20.58
N VAL A 382 -10.02 6.58 20.79
CA VAL A 382 -9.03 7.29 21.60
C VAL A 382 -8.13 8.12 20.70
N PHE A 383 -8.07 9.41 20.97
CA PHE A 383 -7.24 10.39 20.29
C PHE A 383 -6.05 10.75 21.16
N VAL A 384 -4.85 10.60 20.62
CA VAL A 384 -3.60 11.09 21.19
C VAL A 384 -3.21 12.32 20.37
N GLU A 385 -3.39 13.52 20.94
CA GLU A 385 -3.30 14.78 20.21
C GLU A 385 -2.19 15.67 20.74
N GLY A 386 -1.63 16.55 19.88
CA GLY A 386 -0.64 17.53 20.28
C GLY A 386 0.72 16.92 20.60
N CYS A 387 1.18 15.98 19.78
CA CYS A 387 2.56 15.49 19.85
C CYS A 387 3.51 16.61 19.39
N ARG A 388 4.63 16.83 20.10
CA ARG A 388 5.53 17.98 19.86
C ARG A 388 6.24 17.93 18.51
N ASP A 389 6.67 16.75 18.11
CA ASP A 389 7.36 16.49 16.84
C ASP A 389 6.88 15.13 16.30
N PRO A 390 5.64 15.08 15.79
CA PRO A 390 5.05 13.81 15.44
C PRO A 390 5.70 13.27 14.17
N LYS A 391 6.46 12.19 14.32
CA LYS A 391 6.99 11.42 13.17
C LYS A 391 5.96 10.46 12.59
N ALA A 392 4.75 10.45 13.13
CA ALA A 392 3.60 9.75 12.59
C ALA A 392 2.33 10.56 12.90
N VAL A 393 1.39 10.56 11.95
CA VAL A 393 0.12 11.30 12.04
C VAL A 393 -1.03 10.40 11.60
N THR A 394 -2.28 10.79 11.93
CA THR A 394 -3.47 10.07 11.48
C THR A 394 -4.32 10.96 10.59
N LEU A 395 -4.62 10.49 9.38
CA LEU A 395 -5.65 11.03 8.51
C LEU A 395 -6.95 10.26 8.77
N LEU A 396 -7.90 10.89 9.45
CA LEU A 396 -9.21 10.32 9.73
C LEU A 396 -10.14 10.62 8.56
N LEU A 397 -10.46 9.59 7.78
CA LEU A 397 -11.39 9.65 6.64
C LEU A 397 -12.81 9.38 7.10
N ARG A 398 -13.75 10.14 6.52
CA ARG A 398 -15.17 10.00 6.77
C ARG A 398 -15.94 9.92 5.46
N ALA A 399 -16.87 8.99 5.34
CA ALA A 399 -17.82 8.94 4.22
C ALA A 399 -19.10 8.21 4.63
N ASN A 400 -20.17 8.38 3.85
CA ASN A 400 -21.51 7.88 4.18
C ASN A 400 -21.66 6.37 3.98
N SER A 401 -20.71 5.70 3.33
CA SER A 401 -20.75 4.26 3.11
C SER A 401 -19.34 3.67 3.07
N LYS A 402 -19.23 2.39 3.42
CA LYS A 402 -17.97 1.65 3.36
C LYS A 402 -17.33 1.72 1.96
N ARG A 403 -18.11 1.60 0.89
CA ARG A 403 -17.60 1.68 -0.49
C ARG A 403 -16.96 3.03 -0.79
N THR A 404 -17.63 4.11 -0.36
CA THR A 404 -17.08 5.46 -0.52
C THR A 404 -15.83 5.64 0.34
N LEU A 405 -15.79 5.06 1.56
CA LEU A 405 -14.60 5.05 2.41
C LEU A 405 -13.43 4.35 1.72
N ASP A 406 -13.64 3.16 1.17
CA ASP A 406 -12.61 2.41 0.45
C ASP A 406 -12.05 3.21 -0.75
N GLU A 407 -12.91 3.97 -1.46
CA GLU A 407 -12.48 4.84 -2.56
C GLU A 407 -11.76 6.11 -2.07
N CYS A 408 -12.23 6.70 -0.94
CA CYS A 408 -11.54 7.80 -0.28
C CYS A 408 -10.14 7.39 0.20
N HIS A 409 -10.01 6.18 0.75
CA HIS A 409 -8.73 5.62 1.17
C HIS A 409 -7.75 5.52 0.02
N ARG A 410 -8.16 4.89 -1.10
CA ARG A 410 -7.31 4.78 -2.30
C ARG A 410 -6.91 6.15 -2.83
N SER A 411 -7.88 7.06 -2.96
CA SER A 411 -7.61 8.42 -3.42
C SER A 411 -6.63 9.17 -2.53
N ALA A 412 -6.72 8.97 -1.21
CA ALA A 412 -5.79 9.56 -0.25
C ALA A 412 -4.37 8.98 -0.40
N LEU A 413 -4.25 7.66 -0.53
CA LEU A 413 -2.95 7.01 -0.76
C LEU A 413 -2.29 7.50 -2.04
N ASP A 414 -3.04 7.60 -3.14
CA ASP A 414 -2.52 8.09 -4.41
C ASP A 414 -2.04 9.55 -4.30
N ALA A 415 -2.83 10.42 -3.65
CA ALA A 415 -2.42 11.80 -3.44
C ALA A 415 -1.15 11.90 -2.56
N ILE A 416 -1.06 11.11 -1.49
CA ILE A 416 0.12 11.06 -0.61
C ILE A 416 1.33 10.52 -1.39
N SER A 417 1.16 9.50 -2.24
CA SER A 417 2.24 8.93 -3.06
C SER A 417 2.77 9.94 -4.08
N VAL A 418 1.89 10.64 -4.78
CA VAL A 418 2.28 11.74 -5.71
C VAL A 418 3.07 12.84 -4.99
N LEU A 419 2.66 13.20 -3.78
CA LEU A 419 3.36 14.20 -2.96
C LEU A 419 4.71 13.68 -2.45
N ARG A 420 4.82 12.40 -2.04
CA ARG A 420 6.09 11.75 -1.73
C ARG A 420 7.07 11.87 -2.90
N ASP A 421 6.60 11.54 -4.09
CA ASP A 421 7.42 11.56 -5.29
C ASP A 421 7.91 12.95 -5.62
N PHE A 422 7.09 13.97 -5.40
CA PHE A 422 7.48 15.36 -5.55
C PHE A 422 8.54 15.80 -4.51
N ILE A 423 8.40 15.36 -3.26
CA ILE A 423 9.39 15.69 -2.21
C ILE A 423 10.75 15.06 -2.53
N VAL A 424 10.76 13.81 -3.03
CA VAL A 424 11.98 13.08 -3.40
C VAL A 424 12.62 13.68 -4.67
N LYS A 425 11.81 13.92 -5.71
CA LYS A 425 12.22 14.48 -7.00
C LYS A 425 11.28 15.64 -7.38
N PRO A 426 11.60 16.88 -6.97
CA PRO A 426 10.71 18.03 -7.16
C PRO A 426 10.71 18.55 -8.60
N SER A 427 10.32 17.70 -9.53
CA SER A 427 10.26 17.99 -10.95
C SER A 427 8.85 17.73 -11.47
N VAL A 428 8.25 18.73 -12.10
CA VAL A 428 6.87 18.69 -12.57
C VAL A 428 6.77 18.98 -14.06
N VAL A 429 5.67 18.50 -14.63
CA VAL A 429 5.30 18.68 -16.04
C VAL A 429 3.85 19.09 -16.15
N ALA A 430 3.44 19.57 -17.33
CA ALA A 430 2.05 19.89 -17.62
C ALA A 430 1.21 18.60 -17.75
N GLY A 431 0.04 18.57 -17.13
CA GLY A 431 -0.90 17.46 -17.25
C GLY A 431 -1.77 17.54 -18.51
N GLY A 432 -2.87 16.75 -18.53
CA GLY A 432 -3.82 16.73 -19.63
C GLY A 432 -3.25 16.19 -20.96
N GLY A 433 -2.22 15.33 -20.90
CA GLY A 433 -1.56 14.79 -22.09
C GLY A 433 -0.67 15.78 -22.85
N ALA A 434 -0.38 16.95 -22.26
CA ALA A 434 0.49 17.97 -22.86
C ALA A 434 1.90 17.43 -23.08
N VAL A 435 2.45 16.75 -22.09
CA VAL A 435 3.79 16.16 -22.15
C VAL A 435 3.87 15.10 -23.23
N GLU A 436 2.89 14.21 -23.33
CA GLU A 436 2.84 13.15 -24.34
C GLU A 436 2.82 13.73 -25.76
N ALA A 437 2.05 14.81 -25.98
CA ALA A 437 2.00 15.52 -27.26
C ALA A 437 3.36 16.20 -27.58
N ALA A 438 3.99 16.82 -26.61
CA ALA A 438 5.30 17.46 -26.77
C ALA A 438 6.41 16.44 -27.08
N ILE A 439 6.42 15.31 -26.32
CA ILE A 439 7.38 14.22 -26.54
C ILE A 439 7.14 13.55 -27.89
N ALA A 440 5.88 13.29 -28.27
CA ALA A 440 5.54 12.70 -29.58
C ALA A 440 6.08 13.53 -30.74
N ARG A 441 6.04 14.87 -30.64
CA ARG A 441 6.68 15.76 -31.60
C ARG A 441 8.19 15.56 -31.63
N ALA A 442 8.85 15.62 -30.47
CA ALA A 442 10.30 15.47 -30.37
C ALA A 442 10.79 14.11 -30.91
N VAL A 443 10.04 13.05 -30.64
CA VAL A 443 10.31 11.71 -31.17
C VAL A 443 10.18 11.68 -32.69
N ARG A 444 9.15 12.30 -33.30
CA ARG A 444 9.02 12.40 -34.76
C ARG A 444 10.16 13.18 -35.42
N GLU A 445 10.57 14.30 -34.81
CA GLU A 445 11.68 15.08 -35.31
C GLU A 445 12.97 14.27 -35.33
N LYS A 446 13.29 13.57 -34.23
CA LYS A 446 14.47 12.71 -34.15
C LYS A 446 14.35 11.45 -34.99
N ALA A 447 13.13 10.88 -35.17
CA ALA A 447 12.89 9.74 -36.03
C ALA A 447 13.29 10.04 -37.48
N SER A 448 13.13 11.28 -37.97
CA SER A 448 13.52 11.67 -39.32
C SER A 448 15.04 11.55 -39.59
N LEU A 449 15.83 11.48 -38.54
CA LEU A 449 17.31 11.33 -38.60
C LEU A 449 17.74 9.86 -38.54
N ILE A 450 16.84 8.95 -38.22
CA ILE A 450 17.08 7.51 -38.15
C ILE A 450 16.90 6.90 -39.53
N SER A 451 17.79 6.02 -39.97
CA SER A 451 17.70 5.34 -41.25
C SER A 451 17.05 3.96 -41.14
N GLY A 452 16.42 3.51 -42.24
CA GLY A 452 15.91 2.16 -42.36
C GLY A 452 14.54 1.93 -41.72
N ARG A 453 14.23 0.66 -41.40
CA ARG A 453 12.90 0.25 -40.87
C ARG A 453 12.64 0.75 -39.47
N GLU A 454 13.68 0.99 -38.71
CA GLU A 454 13.61 1.52 -37.33
C GLU A 454 12.95 2.89 -37.29
N GLN A 455 13.18 3.74 -38.30
CA GLN A 455 12.50 5.03 -38.46
C GLN A 455 10.98 4.90 -38.36
N ILE A 456 10.41 3.93 -39.04
CA ILE A 456 8.95 3.69 -39.05
C ILE A 456 8.49 3.29 -37.65
N VAL A 457 9.25 2.44 -36.99
CA VAL A 457 8.92 2.00 -35.62
C VAL A 457 8.91 3.18 -34.63
N VAL A 458 9.92 4.04 -34.68
CA VAL A 458 10.02 5.23 -33.79
C VAL A 458 8.88 6.22 -34.11
N GLN A 459 8.46 6.36 -35.40
CA GLN A 459 7.30 7.16 -35.72
C GLN A 459 6.00 6.58 -35.14
N LYS A 460 5.83 5.25 -35.18
CA LYS A 460 4.68 4.56 -34.57
C LYS A 460 4.68 4.69 -33.05
N PHE A 461 5.84 4.70 -32.42
CA PHE A 461 5.98 4.99 -31.00
C PHE A 461 5.44 6.39 -30.66
N ALA A 462 5.77 7.41 -31.45
CA ALA A 462 5.21 8.74 -31.28
C ALA A 462 3.68 8.80 -31.44
N GLU A 463 3.12 8.01 -32.37
CA GLU A 463 1.66 7.90 -32.51
C GLU A 463 1.02 7.25 -31.28
N ALA A 464 1.67 6.25 -30.66
CA ALA A 464 1.18 5.61 -29.44
C ALA A 464 1.12 6.57 -28.25
N LEU A 465 2.11 7.47 -28.09
CA LEU A 465 2.10 8.49 -27.03
C LEU A 465 0.90 9.43 -27.14
N GLU A 466 0.47 9.79 -28.37
CA GLU A 466 -0.68 10.66 -28.58
C GLU A 466 -2.01 10.02 -28.17
N GLU A 467 -2.06 8.69 -27.97
CA GLU A 467 -3.30 8.02 -27.55
C GLU A 467 -3.74 8.47 -26.13
N ILE A 468 -2.82 8.90 -25.25
CA ILE A 468 -3.15 9.41 -23.92
C ILE A 468 -4.02 10.67 -24.01
N PRO A 469 -3.57 11.79 -24.63
CA PRO A 469 -4.41 12.98 -24.76
C PRO A 469 -5.67 12.72 -25.59
N LEU A 470 -5.62 11.88 -26.61
CA LEU A 470 -6.80 11.53 -27.41
C LEU A 470 -7.84 10.73 -26.62
N THR A 471 -7.40 9.88 -25.70
CA THR A 471 -8.31 9.18 -24.80
C THR A 471 -8.97 10.13 -23.81
N ILE A 472 -8.22 11.08 -23.26
CA ILE A 472 -8.78 12.14 -22.39
C ILE A 472 -9.82 12.97 -23.15
N ALA A 473 -9.53 13.36 -24.40
CA ALA A 473 -10.45 14.10 -25.26
C ALA A 473 -11.72 13.30 -25.56
N ARG A 474 -11.58 12.03 -25.92
CA ARG A 474 -12.70 11.11 -26.20
C ARG A 474 -13.61 10.97 -25.00
N ASN A 475 -13.03 10.76 -23.79
CA ASN A 475 -13.79 10.64 -22.55
C ASN A 475 -14.48 11.95 -22.14
N ALA A 476 -13.95 13.10 -22.58
CA ALA A 476 -14.59 14.40 -22.41
C ALA A 476 -15.66 14.71 -23.47
N GLY A 477 -15.86 13.84 -24.46
CA GLY A 477 -16.81 14.05 -25.57
C GLY A 477 -16.33 15.06 -26.61
N MET A 478 -15.01 15.24 -26.76
CA MET A 478 -14.40 16.07 -27.81
C MET A 478 -14.13 15.25 -29.08
N ASP A 479 -14.08 15.94 -30.22
CA ASP A 479 -13.62 15.33 -31.47
C ASP A 479 -12.11 15.05 -31.38
N THR A 480 -11.75 13.78 -31.57
CA THR A 480 -10.36 13.33 -31.42
C THR A 480 -9.47 13.78 -32.57
N ILE A 481 -10.02 13.92 -33.78
CA ILE A 481 -9.26 14.36 -34.94
C ILE A 481 -8.92 15.84 -34.81
N ASP A 482 -9.93 16.66 -34.53
CA ASP A 482 -9.73 18.11 -34.30
C ASP A 482 -8.77 18.36 -33.13
N THR A 483 -8.90 17.59 -32.04
CA THR A 483 -7.99 17.69 -30.88
C THR A 483 -6.57 17.36 -31.30
N LEU A 484 -6.34 16.29 -32.05
CA LEU A 484 -5.01 15.90 -32.53
C LEU A 484 -4.38 17.00 -33.38
N VAL A 485 -5.15 17.55 -34.34
CA VAL A 485 -4.67 18.63 -35.22
C VAL A 485 -4.30 19.88 -34.43
N GLN A 486 -5.13 20.27 -33.46
CA GLN A 486 -4.86 21.41 -32.57
C GLN A 486 -3.62 21.18 -31.70
N LEU A 487 -3.47 20.01 -31.08
CA LEU A 487 -2.29 19.68 -30.28
C LEU A 487 -1.02 19.73 -31.14
N ARG A 488 -1.01 19.06 -32.28
CA ARG A 488 0.15 19.08 -33.19
C ARG A 488 0.48 20.48 -33.68
N SER A 489 -0.51 21.30 -33.99
CA SER A 489 -0.32 22.69 -34.41
C SER A 489 0.29 23.55 -33.29
N ARG A 490 -0.21 23.43 -32.03
CA ARG A 490 0.31 24.17 -30.88
C ARG A 490 1.75 23.78 -30.54
N HIS A 491 2.08 22.51 -30.65
CA HIS A 491 3.43 22.00 -30.37
C HIS A 491 4.42 22.17 -31.51
N SER A 492 4.00 22.55 -32.75
CA SER A 492 4.85 22.62 -33.93
C SER A 492 6.09 23.49 -33.76
N ASN A 493 6.01 24.59 -33.00
CA ASN A 493 7.10 25.55 -32.82
C ASN A 493 8.08 25.22 -31.66
N GLY A 494 7.93 24.07 -30.99
CA GLY A 494 8.83 23.64 -29.91
C GLY A 494 8.79 24.44 -28.61
N LYS A 495 8.06 25.56 -28.59
CA LYS A 495 8.00 26.48 -27.43
C LYS A 495 6.77 26.26 -26.52
N ALA A 496 5.82 25.46 -26.95
CA ALA A 496 4.51 25.30 -26.29
C ALA A 496 4.33 23.89 -25.72
N SER A 497 5.27 23.43 -24.88
CA SER A 497 5.22 22.10 -24.27
C SER A 497 4.09 21.93 -23.20
N SER A 498 3.38 23.01 -22.88
CA SER A 498 2.34 23.04 -21.84
C SER A 498 0.90 22.95 -22.38
N TYR A 499 0.70 22.88 -23.71
CA TYR A 499 -0.65 22.75 -24.28
C TYR A 499 -1.15 21.30 -24.21
N GLY A 500 -2.29 21.09 -23.57
CA GLY A 500 -2.92 19.78 -23.38
C GLY A 500 -4.43 19.84 -23.52
N VAL A 501 -5.10 18.76 -23.19
CA VAL A 501 -6.55 18.62 -23.23
C VAL A 501 -7.11 18.98 -21.84
N ASP A 502 -7.83 20.07 -21.79
CA ASP A 502 -8.70 20.36 -20.64
C ASP A 502 -10.05 19.65 -20.84
N ALA A 503 -10.20 18.54 -20.11
CA ALA A 503 -11.42 17.73 -20.20
C ALA A 503 -12.64 18.42 -19.54
N ILE A 504 -12.43 19.35 -18.60
CA ILE A 504 -13.50 20.07 -17.91
C ILE A 504 -14.07 21.12 -18.86
N GLU A 505 -13.20 21.95 -19.43
CA GLU A 505 -13.57 23.03 -20.37
C GLU A 505 -13.78 22.52 -21.81
N ARG A 506 -13.43 21.25 -22.10
CA ARG A 506 -13.53 20.61 -23.42
C ARG A 506 -12.82 21.38 -24.52
N LYS A 507 -11.57 21.74 -24.29
CA LYS A 507 -10.74 22.49 -25.26
C LYS A 507 -9.27 22.15 -25.09
N VAL A 508 -8.49 22.40 -26.16
CA VAL A 508 -7.04 22.37 -26.10
C VAL A 508 -6.56 23.73 -25.61
N GLN A 509 -5.89 23.77 -24.46
CA GLN A 509 -5.39 25.00 -23.87
C GLN A 509 -4.05 24.78 -23.14
N GLU A 510 -3.47 25.87 -22.66
CA GLU A 510 -2.29 25.81 -21.80
C GLU A 510 -2.67 25.24 -20.44
N MET A 511 -2.06 24.12 -20.05
CA MET A 511 -2.36 23.41 -18.81
C MET A 511 -1.58 23.98 -17.60
N LEU A 512 -0.42 24.55 -17.85
CA LEU A 512 0.34 25.23 -16.79
C LEU A 512 -0.24 26.63 -16.50
N PRO A 513 -0.27 27.06 -15.25
CA PRO A 513 0.19 26.35 -14.03
C PRO A 513 -0.95 25.61 -13.32
N SER A 514 -2.07 25.34 -13.97
CA SER A 514 -3.31 24.84 -13.33
C SER A 514 -3.28 23.34 -13.09
N VAL A 515 -2.82 22.58 -14.08
CA VAL A 515 -2.76 21.10 -14.04
C VAL A 515 -1.32 20.66 -14.21
N ILE A 516 -0.75 20.12 -13.13
CA ILE A 516 0.63 19.67 -13.07
C ILE A 516 0.69 18.23 -12.57
N GLU A 517 1.67 17.49 -13.06
CA GLU A 517 1.93 16.10 -12.68
C GLU A 517 3.43 15.91 -12.36
N PRO A 518 3.83 14.98 -11.46
CA PRO A 518 5.24 14.71 -11.23
C PRO A 518 5.88 14.08 -12.47
N ALA A 519 7.07 14.54 -12.85
CA ALA A 519 7.80 14.00 -13.99
C ALA A 519 8.17 12.52 -13.80
N VAL A 520 8.42 12.09 -12.54
CA VAL A 520 8.77 10.71 -12.20
C VAL A 520 7.64 9.73 -12.52
N VAL A 521 6.38 10.12 -12.34
CA VAL A 521 5.22 9.29 -12.70
C VAL A 521 5.20 9.03 -14.21
N LYS A 522 5.44 10.07 -15.03
CA LYS A 522 5.53 9.93 -16.50
C LYS A 522 6.70 9.04 -16.91
N GLU A 523 7.86 9.25 -16.28
CA GLU A 523 9.05 8.41 -16.52
C GLU A 523 8.75 6.93 -16.28
N GLN A 524 8.09 6.60 -15.15
CA GLN A 524 7.76 5.22 -14.80
C GLN A 524 6.71 4.64 -15.76
N VAL A 525 5.66 5.39 -16.10
CA VAL A 525 4.63 4.98 -17.05
C VAL A 525 5.25 4.61 -18.40
N TYR A 526 6.17 5.42 -18.95
CA TYR A 526 6.77 5.15 -20.26
C TYR A 526 7.69 3.92 -20.21
N LYS A 527 8.52 3.79 -19.16
CA LYS A 527 9.40 2.65 -18.99
C LYS A 527 8.63 1.34 -18.91
N THR A 528 7.65 1.28 -18.01
CA THR A 528 6.86 0.07 -17.79
C THR A 528 6.01 -0.31 -19.01
N ALA A 529 5.39 0.66 -19.69
CA ALA A 529 4.61 0.39 -20.89
C ALA A 529 5.46 -0.20 -22.03
N VAL A 530 6.67 0.34 -22.24
CA VAL A 530 7.61 -0.17 -23.24
C VAL A 530 8.15 -1.53 -22.87
N GLU A 531 8.53 -1.74 -21.61
CA GLU A 531 9.04 -3.02 -21.11
C GLU A 531 8.03 -4.15 -21.35
N VAL A 532 6.80 -3.94 -20.92
CA VAL A 532 5.71 -4.93 -21.05
C VAL A 532 5.37 -5.18 -22.52
N THR A 533 5.31 -4.14 -23.34
CA THR A 533 5.06 -4.31 -24.78
C THR A 533 6.18 -5.09 -25.44
N ASN A 534 7.44 -4.78 -25.14
CA ASN A 534 8.60 -5.48 -25.68
C ASN A 534 8.63 -6.96 -25.26
N LEU A 535 8.22 -7.26 -24.03
CA LEU A 535 8.05 -8.64 -23.58
C LEU A 535 7.02 -9.37 -24.44
N LEU A 536 5.83 -8.78 -24.64
CA LEU A 536 4.74 -9.40 -25.41
C LEU A 536 5.09 -9.59 -26.90
N VAL A 537 5.81 -8.65 -27.50
CA VAL A 537 6.23 -8.71 -28.91
C VAL A 537 7.25 -9.82 -29.14
N ARG A 538 8.11 -10.11 -28.15
CA ARG A 538 9.13 -11.17 -28.24
C ARG A 538 8.59 -12.59 -28.06
N VAL A 539 7.43 -12.75 -27.44
CA VAL A 539 6.86 -14.08 -27.18
C VAL A 539 6.37 -14.73 -28.50
N ASP A 540 6.94 -15.87 -28.85
CA ASP A 540 6.57 -16.66 -30.02
C ASP A 540 5.96 -18.03 -29.68
N ASP A 541 5.97 -18.43 -28.42
CA ASP A 541 5.46 -19.72 -27.95
C ASP A 541 4.81 -19.58 -26.57
N VAL A 542 3.58 -20.03 -26.44
CA VAL A 542 2.82 -19.98 -25.20
C VAL A 542 2.43 -21.39 -24.78
N LEU A 543 2.92 -21.80 -23.62
CA LEU A 543 2.63 -23.08 -23.00
C LEU A 543 1.72 -22.87 -21.79
N MET A 544 0.48 -23.32 -21.88
CA MET A 544 -0.48 -23.28 -20.78
C MET A 544 -0.60 -24.67 -20.15
N ALA A 545 -0.06 -24.86 -18.96
CA ALA A 545 -0.25 -26.07 -18.19
C ALA A 545 -1.72 -26.16 -17.70
N LYS A 546 -2.29 -27.37 -17.69
CA LYS A 546 -3.54 -27.57 -16.96
C LYS A 546 -3.32 -27.34 -15.47
N PRO A 547 -4.27 -26.72 -14.76
CA PRO A 547 -4.23 -26.72 -13.30
C PRO A 547 -4.20 -28.16 -12.81
N THR A 548 -3.21 -28.47 -11.96
CA THR A 548 -3.10 -29.80 -11.36
C THR A 548 -4.28 -29.97 -10.40
N MET A 549 -5.20 -30.85 -10.76
CA MET A 549 -6.34 -31.19 -9.90
C MET A 549 -5.87 -32.24 -8.89
N TYR A 550 -5.71 -31.85 -7.64
CA TYR A 550 -5.48 -32.79 -6.55
C TYR A 550 -6.81 -33.39 -6.11
N THR A 551 -6.96 -34.71 -6.31
CA THR A 551 -8.13 -35.45 -5.84
C THR A 551 -7.74 -36.21 -4.60
N HIS A 552 -8.41 -35.95 -3.48
CA HIS A 552 -8.26 -36.75 -2.28
C HIS A 552 -9.59 -37.36 -1.86
N THR A 553 -9.51 -38.50 -1.18
CA THR A 553 -10.68 -39.26 -0.72
C THR A 553 -10.74 -39.13 0.80
N HIS A 554 -11.83 -38.60 1.32
CA HIS A 554 -12.04 -38.54 2.75
C HIS A 554 -12.26 -39.93 3.35
N ALA A 555 -12.07 -40.07 4.66
CA ALA A 555 -12.32 -41.31 5.39
C ALA A 555 -13.77 -41.84 5.26
N ASN A 556 -14.71 -40.99 4.82
CA ASN A 556 -16.09 -41.35 4.53
C ASN A 556 -16.32 -41.81 3.07
N GLY A 557 -15.26 -42.00 2.28
CA GLY A 557 -15.34 -42.48 0.90
C GLY A 557 -15.71 -41.41 -0.15
N LYS A 558 -15.98 -40.15 0.23
CA LYS A 558 -16.27 -39.07 -0.73
C LYS A 558 -14.97 -38.54 -1.35
N LYS A 559 -14.93 -38.49 -2.69
CA LYS A 559 -13.85 -37.89 -3.46
C LYS A 559 -14.22 -36.47 -3.84
N HIS A 560 -13.30 -35.52 -3.66
CA HIS A 560 -13.42 -34.22 -4.27
C HIS A 560 -12.06 -33.73 -4.79
N SER A 561 -12.06 -32.85 -5.78
CA SER A 561 -10.90 -32.36 -6.47
C SER A 561 -10.77 -30.86 -6.31
N HIS A 562 -9.58 -30.37 -6.05
CA HIS A 562 -9.27 -28.93 -6.01
C HIS A 562 -8.24 -28.59 -7.09
N ALA A 563 -8.36 -27.40 -7.67
CA ALA A 563 -7.28 -26.83 -8.47
C ALA A 563 -6.17 -26.38 -7.52
N GLY A 564 -4.94 -26.87 -7.73
CA GLY A 564 -3.79 -26.53 -6.89
C GLY A 564 -3.39 -25.07 -7.12
N GLY A 565 -3.51 -24.27 -6.09
CA GLY A 565 -2.88 -22.97 -5.87
C GLY A 565 -2.63 -22.86 -4.37
N ASP A 566 -1.44 -22.42 -3.98
CA ASP A 566 -0.95 -22.35 -2.60
C ASP A 566 -1.85 -21.51 -1.69
N LYS A 567 -2.93 -22.13 -1.20
CA LYS A 567 -3.65 -21.69 0.00
C LYS A 567 -3.89 -22.93 0.83
N GLU A 568 -3.21 -23.04 1.95
CA GLU A 568 -3.56 -23.97 3.03
C GLU A 568 -5.03 -23.79 3.37
N HIS A 569 -5.87 -24.66 2.85
CA HIS A 569 -7.24 -24.76 3.32
C HIS A 569 -7.22 -25.56 4.62
N GLN A 570 -7.36 -24.87 5.74
CA GLN A 570 -7.68 -25.51 7.01
C GLN A 570 -9.07 -26.12 6.90
N HIS A 571 -9.14 -27.44 6.72
CA HIS A 571 -10.38 -28.17 6.84
C HIS A 571 -10.70 -28.36 8.32
N GLU A 572 -11.81 -27.80 8.76
CA GLU A 572 -12.38 -28.13 10.07
C GLU A 572 -12.86 -29.58 10.06
N HIS A 573 -12.17 -30.45 10.77
CA HIS A 573 -12.60 -31.83 11.00
C HIS A 573 -13.50 -31.89 12.24
N PHE A 574 -14.74 -32.27 12.05
CA PHE A 574 -15.64 -32.59 13.15
C PHE A 574 -15.62 -34.11 13.40
N ASP A 575 -15.57 -34.50 14.67
CA ASP A 575 -15.74 -35.91 15.06
C ASP A 575 -17.19 -36.40 14.86
N ARG A 576 -17.44 -37.71 15.02
CA ARG A 576 -18.79 -38.31 14.91
C ARG A 576 -19.82 -37.74 15.88
N LEU A 577 -19.39 -36.87 16.80
CA LEU A 577 -20.23 -36.23 17.82
C LEU A 577 -20.32 -34.70 17.58
N GLY A 578 -19.88 -34.19 16.44
CA GLY A 578 -19.96 -32.76 16.09
C GLY A 578 -18.96 -31.86 16.84
N ARG A 579 -17.86 -32.41 17.36
CA ARG A 579 -16.81 -31.62 18.03
C ARG A 579 -15.65 -31.34 17.06
N GLN A 580 -15.18 -30.11 17.06
CA GLN A 580 -14.04 -29.64 16.26
C GLN A 580 -12.75 -30.35 16.68
N GLN A 581 -12.13 -31.13 15.78
CA GLN A 581 -10.80 -31.69 16.00
C GLN A 581 -9.74 -30.69 15.55
N ARG A 582 -8.76 -30.39 16.40
CA ARG A 582 -7.62 -29.56 16.06
C ARG A 582 -6.73 -30.29 15.05
N PRO A 583 -6.18 -29.61 14.02
CA PRO A 583 -5.28 -30.24 13.07
C PRO A 583 -3.98 -30.67 13.76
N SER A 584 -3.63 -31.96 13.59
CA SER A 584 -2.31 -32.48 13.94
C SER A 584 -1.30 -32.03 12.89
N HIS A 585 -0.31 -31.23 13.29
CA HIS A 585 0.82 -30.90 12.45
C HIS A 585 1.66 -32.16 12.19
N HIS A 586 1.67 -32.64 10.95
CA HIS A 586 2.73 -33.53 10.47
C HIS A 586 3.69 -32.67 9.63
N TYR A 587 4.91 -32.47 10.18
CA TYR A 587 6.08 -32.01 9.44
C TYR A 587 6.57 -33.16 8.53
N TYR A 588 6.69 -32.88 7.25
CA TYR A 588 7.73 -33.42 6.38
C TYR A 588 8.28 -32.29 5.53
#